data_28aaa3a68682ad22d78ec2c0621a6cc3
#
_entry.id   28aaa3a68682ad22d78ec2c0621a6cc3
#
_cell.length_a   1.000
_cell.length_b   1.000
_cell.length_c   1.000
_cell.angle_alpha   90.00
_cell.angle_beta   90.00
_cell.angle_gamma   90.00
#
_symmetry.space_group_name_H-M   'P 1'
#
loop_
_entity.id
_entity.type
_entity.pdbx_description
1 polymer ?
#
loop_
_entity_poly.entity_id
_entity_poly.type
_entity_poly.pdbx_seq_one_letter_code
_entity_poly.pdbx_strand_id
1 'polypeptide(L)'
;MIKTVGCIFADSMEYGPFLSRAKEMGGKESIRRGNESVEITLDENGRSLRVIGVKCGIGKVNAASATAFLIADDGVDFILNAGLSGAVHGLKREDMIAATTYIECDFDLTAIGYAPGVKADGQKYLYEADKDLLDLAMQSKGIIAAKVGTGDIFLADPVKKEFFRNTFGIESFDMETAAIAGVCDKLGVPMLSLRKISDDADGDAYETYREMNERQEACLTDLLFNILKRYLKADSLWK
;
A
#
# COMPACT_ATOMS: atom_id res chain seq x y z
N MET A 1 -18.01 17.76 -9.54
CA MET A 1 -17.78 17.12 -8.22
C MET A 1 -16.29 16.95 -8.05
N ILE A 2 -15.79 17.15 -6.83
CA ILE A 2 -14.35 17.02 -6.51
C ILE A 2 -14.22 15.95 -5.44
N LYS A 3 -13.28 15.02 -5.62
CA LYS A 3 -12.84 14.05 -4.62
C LYS A 3 -11.34 14.14 -4.43
N THR A 4 -10.86 13.68 -3.30
CA THR A 4 -9.44 13.70 -2.95
C THR A 4 -8.94 12.29 -2.67
N VAL A 5 -7.77 11.91 -3.20
CA VAL A 5 -7.11 10.63 -2.92
C VAL A 5 -5.72 10.88 -2.32
N GLY A 6 -5.39 10.12 -1.28
CA GLY A 6 -4.04 10.03 -0.76
C GLY A 6 -3.30 8.83 -1.38
N CYS A 7 -2.13 9.06 -1.97
CA CYS A 7 -1.24 8.02 -2.48
C CYS A 7 -0.02 7.93 -1.56
N ILE A 8 0.19 6.80 -0.89
CA ILE A 8 1.23 6.63 0.13
C ILE A 8 2.32 5.70 -0.40
N PHE A 9 3.57 6.13 -0.23
CA PHE A 9 4.79 5.42 -0.59
C PHE A 9 5.74 5.43 0.59
N ALA A 10 6.48 4.35 0.83
CA ALA A 10 7.38 4.27 1.97
C ALA A 10 8.70 5.01 1.74
N ASP A 11 9.30 4.87 0.57
CA ASP A 11 10.63 5.39 0.31
C ASP A 11 10.76 6.17 -1.00
N SER A 12 11.97 6.64 -1.29
CA SER A 12 12.25 7.46 -2.47
C SER A 12 12.18 6.67 -3.78
N MET A 13 12.31 5.36 -3.74
CA MET A 13 12.28 4.51 -4.92
C MET A 13 10.88 4.24 -5.39
N GLU A 14 9.99 3.96 -4.43
CA GLU A 14 8.58 3.80 -4.69
C GLU A 14 7.94 5.14 -5.09
N TYR A 15 8.32 6.22 -4.42
CA TYR A 15 7.78 7.56 -4.63
C TYR A 15 8.32 8.26 -5.88
N GLY A 16 9.59 8.03 -6.23
CA GLY A 16 10.28 8.75 -7.31
C GLY A 16 9.58 8.71 -8.67
N PRO A 17 9.16 7.53 -9.17
CA PRO A 17 8.42 7.42 -10.43
C PRO A 17 7.08 8.17 -10.41
N PHE A 18 6.35 8.11 -9.28
CA PHE A 18 5.11 8.87 -9.10
C PHE A 18 5.37 10.39 -9.08
N LEU A 19 6.37 10.83 -8.31
CA LEU A 19 6.78 12.24 -8.24
C LEU A 19 7.16 12.79 -9.62
N SER A 20 7.98 12.05 -10.38
CA SER A 20 8.40 12.46 -11.72
C SER A 20 7.21 12.66 -12.63
N ARG A 21 6.29 11.70 -12.67
CA ARG A 21 5.09 11.81 -13.49
C ARG A 21 4.14 12.92 -13.03
N ALA A 22 3.99 13.10 -11.72
CA ALA A 22 3.19 14.21 -11.19
C ALA A 22 3.77 15.56 -11.59
N LYS A 23 5.11 15.72 -11.57
CA LYS A 23 5.80 16.96 -12.02
C LYS A 23 5.58 17.22 -13.50
N GLU A 24 5.64 16.21 -14.36
CA GLU A 24 5.33 16.34 -15.79
C GLU A 24 3.89 16.83 -16.03
N MET A 25 2.98 16.53 -15.09
CA MET A 25 1.59 16.97 -15.12
C MET A 25 1.36 18.33 -14.41
N GLY A 26 2.44 19.06 -14.06
CA GLY A 26 2.35 20.35 -13.37
C GLY A 26 2.15 20.26 -11.86
N GLY A 27 2.51 19.13 -11.26
CA GLY A 27 2.39 18.85 -9.83
C GLY A 27 3.18 19.84 -8.96
N LYS A 28 2.59 20.20 -7.83
CA LYS A 28 3.17 21.11 -6.85
C LYS A 28 3.74 20.32 -5.68
N GLU A 29 5.06 20.41 -5.51
CA GLU A 29 5.75 19.82 -4.37
C GLU A 29 5.53 20.63 -3.09
N SER A 30 5.46 19.97 -1.96
CA SER A 30 5.34 20.58 -0.63
C SER A 30 5.81 19.62 0.46
N ILE A 31 5.92 20.12 1.69
CA ILE A 31 6.14 19.29 2.89
C ILE A 31 4.84 19.29 3.70
N ARG A 32 4.29 18.10 3.94
CA ARG A 32 3.07 17.89 4.75
C ARG A 32 3.41 17.15 6.03
N ARG A 33 3.30 17.82 7.17
CA ARG A 33 3.63 17.24 8.48
C ARG A 33 5.00 16.52 8.49
N GLY A 34 6.01 17.11 7.83
CA GLY A 34 7.36 16.55 7.74
C GLY A 34 7.57 15.58 6.58
N ASN A 35 6.53 15.18 5.85
CA ASN A 35 6.62 14.26 4.72
C ASN A 35 6.76 15.02 3.40
N GLU A 36 7.65 14.57 2.50
CA GLU A 36 7.69 15.04 1.12
C GLU A 36 6.40 14.67 0.42
N SER A 37 5.82 15.62 -0.31
CA SER A 37 4.56 15.41 -1.01
C SER A 37 4.50 16.15 -2.33
N VAL A 38 3.64 15.64 -3.24
CA VAL A 38 3.27 16.29 -4.49
C VAL A 38 1.76 16.23 -4.68
N GLU A 39 1.19 17.31 -5.20
CA GLU A 39 -0.24 17.39 -5.47
C GLU A 39 -0.49 17.68 -6.95
N ILE A 40 -1.40 16.94 -7.56
CA ILE A 40 -1.95 17.16 -8.90
C ILE A 40 -3.47 17.10 -8.89
N THR A 41 -4.09 17.63 -9.96
CA THR A 41 -5.53 17.42 -10.21
C THR A 41 -5.69 16.70 -11.54
N LEU A 42 -6.54 15.69 -11.54
CA LEU A 42 -6.97 14.97 -12.74
C LEU A 42 -8.41 15.35 -13.03
N ASP A 43 -8.67 15.82 -14.23
CA ASP A 43 -10.02 16.23 -14.66
C ASP A 43 -10.53 15.37 -15.79
N GLU A 44 -11.75 14.84 -15.66
CA GLU A 44 -12.43 14.12 -16.73
C GLU A 44 -13.95 14.19 -16.57
N ASN A 45 -14.68 14.48 -17.65
CA ASN A 45 -16.15 14.48 -17.69
C ASN A 45 -16.83 15.32 -16.60
N GLY A 46 -16.28 16.49 -16.25
CA GLY A 46 -16.81 17.39 -15.21
C GLY A 46 -16.56 16.89 -13.78
N ARG A 47 -15.68 15.93 -13.61
CA ARG A 47 -15.17 15.43 -12.33
C ARG A 47 -13.73 15.82 -12.16
N SER A 48 -13.35 16.14 -10.94
CA SER A 48 -11.98 16.48 -10.55
C SER A 48 -11.53 15.57 -9.43
N LEU A 49 -10.38 14.95 -9.59
CA LEU A 49 -9.72 14.15 -8.57
C LEU A 49 -8.44 14.84 -8.14
N ARG A 50 -8.43 15.38 -6.93
CA ARG A 50 -7.23 15.91 -6.27
C ARG A 50 -6.40 14.72 -5.78
N VAL A 51 -5.18 14.57 -6.27
CA VAL A 51 -4.29 13.45 -5.95
C VAL A 51 -3.11 13.99 -5.15
N ILE A 52 -2.93 13.48 -3.94
CA ILE A 52 -1.85 13.86 -3.03
C ILE A 52 -0.93 12.65 -2.84
N GLY A 53 0.25 12.68 -3.45
CA GLY A 53 1.30 11.68 -3.22
C GLY A 53 2.17 12.08 -2.04
N VAL A 54 2.45 11.14 -1.14
CA VAL A 54 3.24 11.36 0.08
C VAL A 54 4.27 10.25 0.24
N LYS A 55 5.53 10.64 0.49
CA LYS A 55 6.59 9.74 0.97
C LYS A 55 6.59 9.74 2.49
N CYS A 56 6.09 8.67 3.11
CA CYS A 56 5.85 8.62 4.54
C CYS A 56 7.07 8.18 5.38
N GLY A 57 8.03 7.47 4.78
CA GLY A 57 9.05 6.72 5.50
C GLY A 57 8.65 5.26 5.74
N ILE A 58 9.64 4.40 5.93
CA ILE A 58 9.46 2.95 6.12
C ILE A 58 8.86 2.67 7.50
N GLY A 59 7.98 1.66 7.57
CA GLY A 59 7.46 1.08 8.79
C GLY A 59 6.10 1.60 9.25
N LYS A 60 5.49 0.84 10.15
CA LYS A 60 4.08 0.99 10.57
C LYS A 60 3.77 2.38 11.16
N VAL A 61 4.66 2.92 12.00
CA VAL A 61 4.43 4.23 12.66
C VAL A 61 4.39 5.36 11.62
N ASN A 62 5.34 5.37 10.68
CA ASN A 62 5.41 6.37 9.62
C ASN A 62 4.17 6.29 8.71
N ALA A 63 3.83 5.09 8.26
CA ALA A 63 2.68 4.84 7.40
C ALA A 63 1.35 5.23 8.08
N ALA A 64 1.14 4.83 9.34
CA ALA A 64 -0.05 5.17 10.11
C ALA A 64 -0.18 6.69 10.32
N SER A 65 0.92 7.38 10.67
CA SER A 65 0.88 8.83 10.89
C SER A 65 0.57 9.60 9.61
N ALA A 66 1.20 9.24 8.49
CA ALA A 66 0.92 9.87 7.19
C ALA A 66 -0.54 9.65 6.76
N THR A 67 -1.07 8.44 6.95
CA THR A 67 -2.47 8.13 6.66
C THR A 67 -3.42 8.98 7.50
N ALA A 68 -3.17 9.07 8.81
CA ALA A 68 -4.01 9.86 9.71
C ALA A 68 -4.02 11.35 9.32
N PHE A 69 -2.88 11.93 8.95
CA PHE A 69 -2.80 13.31 8.50
C PHE A 69 -3.49 13.56 7.16
N LEU A 70 -3.35 12.67 6.19
CA LEU A 70 -4.05 12.76 4.91
C LEU A 70 -5.58 12.75 5.12
N ILE A 71 -6.06 11.90 6.02
CA ILE A 71 -7.50 11.82 6.32
C ILE A 71 -7.96 13.07 7.09
N ALA A 72 -7.24 13.47 8.14
CA ALA A 72 -7.69 14.54 9.04
C ALA A 72 -7.49 15.95 8.45
N ASP A 73 -6.37 16.20 7.80
CA ASP A 73 -6.01 17.55 7.33
C ASP A 73 -6.45 17.79 5.87
N ASP A 74 -6.35 16.78 5.02
CA ASP A 74 -6.63 16.90 3.58
C ASP A 74 -8.01 16.36 3.18
N GLY A 75 -8.71 15.65 4.06
CA GLY A 75 -10.05 15.13 3.84
C GLY A 75 -10.12 14.14 2.67
N VAL A 76 -9.15 13.22 2.60
CA VAL A 76 -9.12 12.24 1.49
C VAL A 76 -10.33 11.31 1.53
N ASP A 77 -10.93 11.07 0.37
CA ASP A 77 -12.06 10.16 0.20
C ASP A 77 -11.64 8.69 0.18
N PHE A 78 -10.40 8.41 -0.24
CA PHE A 78 -9.80 7.07 -0.23
C PHE A 78 -8.27 7.13 -0.25
N ILE A 79 -7.64 6.00 0.09
CA ILE A 79 -6.18 5.83 0.10
C ILE A 79 -5.77 4.77 -0.93
N LEU A 80 -4.74 5.07 -1.71
CA LEU A 80 -3.97 4.09 -2.47
C LEU A 80 -2.57 4.00 -1.85
N ASN A 81 -2.13 2.80 -1.52
CA ASN A 81 -0.75 2.56 -1.12
C ASN A 81 -0.05 1.77 -2.22
N ALA A 82 1.15 2.16 -2.62
CA ALA A 82 1.91 1.46 -3.64
C ALA A 82 3.36 1.31 -3.21
N GLY A 83 3.91 0.12 -3.38
CA GLY A 83 5.28 -0.18 -2.96
C GLY A 83 5.74 -1.60 -3.28
N LEU A 84 6.89 -1.96 -2.74
CA LEU A 84 7.49 -3.28 -2.90
C LEU A 84 7.06 -4.23 -1.78
N SER A 85 7.16 -5.53 -2.01
CA SER A 85 6.97 -6.56 -0.98
C SER A 85 7.72 -7.85 -1.34
N GLY A 86 8.11 -8.63 -0.32
CA GLY A 86 8.73 -9.93 -0.49
C GLY A 86 7.68 -11.03 -0.75
N ALA A 87 8.00 -12.02 -1.61
CA ALA A 87 7.15 -13.18 -1.86
C ALA A 87 7.23 -14.16 -0.69
N VAL A 88 6.08 -14.51 -0.13
CA VAL A 88 5.98 -15.53 0.92
C VAL A 88 5.53 -16.87 0.35
N HIS A 89 4.50 -16.88 -0.49
CA HIS A 89 3.95 -18.09 -1.08
C HIS A 89 3.24 -17.81 -2.41
N GLY A 90 3.45 -18.67 -3.42
CA GLY A 90 2.69 -18.67 -4.67
C GLY A 90 2.97 -17.50 -5.64
N LEU A 91 3.80 -16.56 -5.24
CA LEU A 91 4.20 -15.40 -6.02
C LEU A 91 5.68 -15.50 -6.39
N LYS A 92 6.10 -14.75 -7.40
CA LYS A 92 7.48 -14.66 -7.87
C LYS A 92 7.87 -13.20 -8.09
N ARG A 93 9.17 -12.95 -8.15
CA ARG A 93 9.72 -11.62 -8.49
C ARG A 93 9.06 -11.06 -9.75
N GLU A 94 8.86 -9.76 -9.77
CA GLU A 94 8.19 -8.97 -10.81
C GLU A 94 6.65 -9.13 -10.86
N ASP A 95 6.04 -10.06 -10.15
CA ASP A 95 4.60 -10.13 -10.07
C ASP A 95 4.05 -8.83 -9.47
N MET A 96 2.98 -8.30 -10.06
CA MET A 96 2.22 -7.19 -9.52
C MET A 96 0.94 -7.70 -8.87
N ILE A 97 0.68 -7.28 -7.65
CA ILE A 97 -0.48 -7.71 -6.88
C ILE A 97 -1.37 -6.53 -6.48
N ALA A 98 -2.67 -6.78 -6.43
CA ALA A 98 -3.64 -5.99 -5.69
C ALA A 98 -3.99 -6.76 -4.42
N ALA A 99 -3.72 -6.19 -3.27
CA ALA A 99 -3.91 -6.87 -2.00
C ALA A 99 -5.41 -6.95 -1.66
N THR A 100 -5.88 -8.16 -1.33
CA THR A 100 -7.27 -8.42 -0.95
C THR A 100 -7.51 -8.34 0.54
N THR A 101 -6.47 -8.70 1.31
CA THR A 101 -6.50 -8.75 2.78
C THR A 101 -5.18 -8.26 3.32
N TYR A 102 -5.21 -7.52 4.41
CA TYR A 102 -4.07 -6.94 5.08
C TYR A 102 -3.99 -7.46 6.50
N ILE A 103 -2.86 -8.07 6.89
CA ILE A 103 -2.73 -8.76 8.18
C ILE A 103 -1.51 -8.23 8.92
N GLU A 104 -1.71 -7.71 10.13
CA GLU A 104 -0.61 -7.34 11.01
C GLU A 104 -0.03 -8.60 11.67
N CYS A 105 1.16 -9.03 11.25
CA CYS A 105 1.74 -10.33 11.58
C CYS A 105 2.71 -10.31 12.76
N ASP A 106 3.26 -9.16 13.12
CA ASP A 106 4.30 -8.99 14.14
C ASP A 106 3.77 -8.54 15.50
N PHE A 107 2.44 -8.37 15.65
CA PHE A 107 1.83 -8.08 16.94
C PHE A 107 1.76 -9.37 17.78
N ASP A 108 2.38 -9.38 18.96
CA ASP A 108 2.54 -10.57 19.77
C ASP A 108 2.10 -10.37 21.23
N LEU A 109 1.04 -11.09 21.62
CA LEU A 109 0.58 -11.23 22.99
C LEU A 109 0.60 -12.72 23.43
N THR A 110 1.39 -13.56 22.78
CA THR A 110 1.47 -15.00 23.11
C THR A 110 1.94 -15.25 24.52
N ALA A 111 2.81 -14.41 25.07
CA ALA A 111 3.30 -14.48 26.45
C ALA A 111 2.19 -14.37 27.51
N ILE A 112 1.03 -13.80 27.15
CA ILE A 112 -0.15 -13.69 28.03
C ILE A 112 -1.33 -14.51 27.52
N GLY A 113 -1.08 -15.49 26.65
CA GLY A 113 -2.04 -16.54 26.27
C GLY A 113 -2.89 -16.28 25.03
N TYR A 114 -2.63 -15.24 24.26
CA TYR A 114 -3.30 -15.02 22.97
C TYR A 114 -2.63 -15.83 21.85
N ALA A 115 -3.37 -16.13 20.81
CA ALA A 115 -2.78 -16.67 19.59
C ALA A 115 -1.96 -15.58 18.85
N PRO A 116 -0.96 -15.96 18.03
CA PRO A 116 -0.18 -14.99 17.25
C PRO A 116 -1.06 -14.02 16.45
N GLY A 117 -0.74 -12.74 16.48
CA GLY A 117 -1.47 -11.66 15.79
C GLY A 117 -2.75 -11.21 16.51
N VAL A 118 -3.33 -12.03 17.38
CA VAL A 118 -4.58 -11.67 18.06
C VAL A 118 -4.34 -10.57 19.07
N LYS A 119 -5.13 -9.51 18.97
CA LYS A 119 -5.13 -8.35 19.86
C LYS A 119 -6.17 -8.51 20.98
N ALA A 120 -5.88 -7.92 22.14
CA ALA A 120 -6.83 -7.87 23.24
C ALA A 120 -8.10 -7.08 22.88
N ASP A 121 -9.16 -7.30 23.64
CA ASP A 121 -10.42 -6.54 23.56
C ASP A 121 -11.08 -6.55 22.15
N GLY A 122 -10.88 -7.63 21.37
CA GLY A 122 -11.50 -7.80 20.06
C GLY A 122 -10.99 -6.82 18.99
N GLN A 123 -9.84 -6.19 19.20
CA GLN A 123 -9.24 -5.30 18.20
C GLN A 123 -8.86 -6.09 16.95
N LYS A 124 -9.09 -5.50 15.78
CA LYS A 124 -8.74 -6.11 14.50
C LYS A 124 -7.22 -6.14 14.28
N TYR A 125 -6.74 -7.18 13.67
CA TYR A 125 -5.40 -7.32 13.11
C TYR A 125 -5.42 -7.72 11.64
N LEU A 126 -6.62 -7.97 11.11
CA LEU A 126 -6.93 -8.33 9.73
C LEU A 126 -7.94 -7.32 9.18
N TYR A 127 -7.68 -6.81 7.99
CA TYR A 127 -8.49 -5.83 7.28
C TYR A 127 -8.68 -6.29 5.84
N GLU A 128 -9.74 -5.85 5.19
CA GLU A 128 -10.05 -6.19 3.80
C GLU A 128 -9.90 -4.95 2.91
N ALA A 129 -9.52 -5.18 1.66
CA ALA A 129 -9.49 -4.14 0.65
C ALA A 129 -10.90 -3.62 0.35
N ASP A 130 -11.00 -2.35 0.01
CA ASP A 130 -12.24 -1.83 -0.58
C ASP A 130 -12.53 -2.53 -1.91
N LYS A 131 -13.75 -3.06 -2.02
CA LYS A 131 -14.15 -3.88 -3.17
C LYS A 131 -14.12 -3.10 -4.48
N ASP A 132 -14.59 -1.87 -4.48
CA ASP A 132 -14.68 -1.07 -5.69
C ASP A 132 -13.29 -0.70 -6.21
N LEU A 133 -12.37 -0.33 -5.31
CA LEU A 133 -10.98 -0.04 -5.65
C LEU A 133 -10.26 -1.31 -6.16
N LEU A 134 -10.50 -2.45 -5.52
CA LEU A 134 -9.95 -3.74 -5.95
C LEU A 134 -10.45 -4.11 -7.35
N ASP A 135 -11.75 -3.99 -7.59
CA ASP A 135 -12.36 -4.27 -8.90
C ASP A 135 -11.75 -3.37 -10.01
N LEU A 136 -11.45 -2.11 -9.71
CA LEU A 136 -10.74 -1.23 -10.65
C LEU A 136 -9.30 -1.69 -10.95
N ALA A 137 -8.58 -2.18 -9.94
CA ALA A 137 -7.23 -2.69 -10.12
C ALA A 137 -7.21 -3.98 -10.95
N MET A 138 -8.13 -4.90 -10.66
CA MET A 138 -8.23 -6.20 -11.33
C MET A 138 -8.61 -6.11 -12.82
N GLN A 139 -9.08 -4.97 -13.31
CA GLN A 139 -9.24 -4.72 -14.74
C GLN A 139 -7.89 -4.59 -15.49
N SER A 140 -6.78 -4.49 -14.78
CA SER A 140 -5.45 -4.44 -15.40
C SER A 140 -4.92 -5.85 -15.63
N LYS A 141 -4.44 -6.10 -16.85
CA LYS A 141 -3.89 -7.42 -17.20
C LYS A 141 -2.64 -7.73 -16.38
N GLY A 142 -2.56 -8.94 -15.87
CA GLY A 142 -1.37 -9.44 -15.15
C GLY A 142 -1.34 -9.07 -13.67
N ILE A 143 -2.40 -8.47 -13.13
CA ILE A 143 -2.52 -8.22 -11.70
C ILE A 143 -3.05 -9.47 -11.00
N ILE A 144 -2.41 -9.85 -9.90
CA ILE A 144 -2.76 -11.01 -9.08
C ILE A 144 -3.41 -10.51 -7.79
N ALA A 145 -4.54 -11.11 -7.41
CA ALA A 145 -5.14 -10.88 -6.10
C ALA A 145 -4.39 -11.69 -5.05
N ALA A 146 -3.93 -11.07 -3.96
CA ALA A 146 -3.11 -11.75 -2.95
C ALA A 146 -3.33 -11.17 -1.54
N LYS A 147 -2.99 -11.97 -0.50
CA LYS A 147 -3.00 -11.56 0.90
C LYS A 147 -1.63 -11.03 1.30
N VAL A 148 -1.61 -9.85 1.93
CA VAL A 148 -0.39 -9.17 2.37
C VAL A 148 -0.28 -9.23 3.89
N GLY A 149 0.84 -9.76 4.39
CA GLY A 149 1.26 -9.62 5.78
C GLY A 149 2.12 -8.36 5.96
N THR A 150 2.02 -7.75 7.13
CA THR A 150 2.80 -6.55 7.48
C THR A 150 3.47 -6.71 8.84
N GLY A 151 4.71 -6.21 8.95
CA GLY A 151 5.40 -6.08 10.22
C GLY A 151 6.62 -5.16 10.09
N ASP A 152 7.09 -4.59 11.21
CA ASP A 152 8.30 -3.75 11.23
C ASP A 152 9.58 -4.61 11.13
N ILE A 153 9.64 -5.44 10.07
CA ILE A 153 10.69 -6.42 9.83
C ILE A 153 10.96 -6.48 8.32
N PHE A 154 12.23 -6.34 7.90
CA PHE A 154 12.63 -6.81 6.59
C PHE A 154 12.71 -8.34 6.64
N LEU A 155 11.74 -9.02 6.02
CA LEU A 155 11.60 -10.48 6.13
C LEU A 155 12.64 -11.17 5.22
N ALA A 156 13.70 -11.68 5.83
CA ALA A 156 14.79 -12.40 5.17
C ALA A 156 15.15 -13.73 5.89
N ASP A 157 14.32 -14.14 6.84
CA ASP A 157 14.51 -15.37 7.62
C ASP A 157 13.52 -16.44 7.14
N PRO A 158 13.99 -17.56 6.55
CA PRO A 158 13.13 -18.63 6.06
C PRO A 158 12.23 -19.25 7.14
N VAL A 159 12.71 -19.33 8.40
CA VAL A 159 11.94 -19.91 9.51
C VAL A 159 10.78 -18.96 9.85
N LYS A 160 11.04 -17.68 9.93
CA LYS A 160 10.02 -16.66 10.19
C LYS A 160 9.03 -16.55 9.03
N LYS A 161 9.50 -16.62 7.78
CA LYS A 161 8.66 -16.68 6.58
C LYS A 161 7.67 -17.84 6.66
N GLU A 162 8.16 -19.04 6.95
CA GLU A 162 7.31 -20.24 7.06
C GLU A 162 6.33 -20.13 8.23
N PHE A 163 6.75 -19.57 9.36
CA PHE A 163 5.87 -19.30 10.51
C PHE A 163 4.73 -18.35 10.10
N PHE A 164 5.03 -17.23 9.44
CA PHE A 164 4.00 -16.28 9.02
C PHE A 164 3.07 -16.85 7.96
N ARG A 165 3.61 -17.60 7.00
CA ARG A 165 2.82 -18.33 6.01
C ARG A 165 1.82 -19.25 6.66
N ASN A 166 2.27 -20.13 7.56
CA ASN A 166 1.42 -21.15 8.18
C ASN A 166 0.42 -20.57 9.19
N THR A 167 0.80 -19.48 9.86
CA THR A 167 -0.05 -18.85 10.88
C THR A 167 -1.13 -17.97 10.26
N PHE A 168 -0.78 -17.17 9.24
CA PHE A 168 -1.66 -16.13 8.69
C PHE A 168 -2.14 -16.40 7.27
N GLY A 169 -1.54 -17.36 6.57
CA GLY A 169 -1.89 -17.69 5.19
C GLY A 169 -1.60 -16.56 4.20
N ILE A 170 -0.58 -15.76 4.48
CA ILE A 170 -0.16 -14.63 3.62
C ILE A 170 0.63 -15.12 2.40
N GLU A 171 0.58 -14.35 1.33
CA GLU A 171 1.25 -14.62 0.06
C GLU A 171 2.42 -13.66 -0.19
N SER A 172 2.37 -12.45 0.38
CA SER A 172 3.49 -11.51 0.39
C SER A 172 3.63 -10.81 1.75
N PHE A 173 4.77 -10.10 1.95
CA PHE A 173 5.06 -9.42 3.21
C PHE A 173 5.68 -8.05 2.97
N ASP A 174 5.18 -7.05 3.67
CA ASP A 174 5.65 -5.67 3.63
C ASP A 174 5.80 -5.05 5.03
N MET A 175 6.04 -3.74 5.09
CA MET A 175 6.26 -3.05 6.36
C MET A 175 5.20 -1.96 6.68
N GLU A 176 4.19 -1.73 5.83
CA GLU A 176 3.28 -0.58 5.97
C GLU A 176 1.79 -0.90 5.86
N THR A 177 1.40 -1.82 4.96
CA THR A 177 0.02 -1.96 4.48
C THR A 177 -1.01 -2.13 5.61
N ALA A 178 -0.77 -3.02 6.57
CA ALA A 178 -1.74 -3.25 7.64
C ALA A 178 -1.86 -2.05 8.60
N ALA A 179 -0.80 -1.23 8.74
CA ALA A 179 -0.86 -0.03 9.55
C ALA A 179 -1.71 1.07 8.88
N ILE A 180 -1.58 1.25 7.56
CA ILE A 180 -2.45 2.11 6.76
C ILE A 180 -3.90 1.63 6.88
N ALA A 181 -4.12 0.32 6.68
CA ALA A 181 -5.44 -0.30 6.74
C ALA A 181 -6.10 -0.13 8.11
N GLY A 182 -5.34 -0.27 9.19
CA GLY A 182 -5.86 -0.06 10.55
C GLY A 182 -6.33 1.37 10.81
N VAL A 183 -5.63 2.36 10.26
CA VAL A 183 -6.07 3.77 10.34
C VAL A 183 -7.30 4.00 9.47
N CYS A 184 -7.28 3.50 8.24
CA CYS A 184 -8.41 3.62 7.30
C CYS A 184 -9.68 2.96 7.86
N ASP A 185 -9.60 1.73 8.39
CA ASP A 185 -10.73 1.04 9.02
C ASP A 185 -11.30 1.83 10.21
N LYS A 186 -10.42 2.36 11.06
CA LYS A 186 -10.82 3.16 12.23
C LYS A 186 -11.53 4.46 11.85
N LEU A 187 -11.15 5.08 10.75
CA LEU A 187 -11.67 6.37 10.30
C LEU A 187 -12.71 6.25 9.17
N GLY A 188 -13.04 5.03 8.74
CA GLY A 188 -14.06 4.76 7.73
C GLY A 188 -13.66 5.20 6.32
N VAL A 189 -12.37 5.18 5.98
CA VAL A 189 -11.84 5.59 4.67
C VAL A 189 -11.48 4.35 3.85
N PRO A 190 -12.02 4.19 2.63
CA PRO A 190 -11.66 3.09 1.73
C PRO A 190 -10.16 3.09 1.39
N MET A 191 -9.57 1.89 1.25
CA MET A 191 -8.18 1.79 0.79
C MET A 191 -7.92 0.59 -0.10
N LEU A 192 -6.86 0.70 -0.94
CA LEU A 192 -6.27 -0.40 -1.68
C LEU A 192 -4.75 -0.31 -1.61
N SER A 193 -4.09 -1.46 -1.37
CA SER A 193 -2.64 -1.59 -1.50
C SER A 193 -2.28 -2.35 -2.78
N LEU A 194 -1.30 -1.81 -3.50
CA LEU A 194 -0.71 -2.36 -4.71
C LEU A 194 0.76 -2.68 -4.42
N ARG A 195 1.20 -3.88 -4.74
CA ARG A 195 2.59 -4.28 -4.49
C ARG A 195 3.23 -4.88 -5.74
N LYS A 196 4.52 -4.65 -5.90
CA LYS A 196 5.37 -5.40 -6.82
C LYS A 196 6.31 -6.29 -6.00
N ILE A 197 6.41 -7.54 -6.39
CA ILE A 197 7.27 -8.47 -5.68
C ILE A 197 8.74 -8.20 -6.03
N SER A 198 9.52 -7.82 -5.02
CA SER A 198 10.94 -7.47 -5.16
C SER A 198 11.88 -8.63 -4.92
N ASP A 199 11.54 -9.52 -4.00
CA ASP A 199 12.38 -10.58 -3.48
C ASP A 199 11.57 -11.78 -3.00
N ASP A 200 12.25 -12.85 -2.65
CA ASP A 200 11.62 -14.08 -2.19
C ASP A 200 11.47 -14.17 -0.66
N ALA A 201 11.65 -13.09 0.08
CA ALA A 201 11.58 -13.02 1.54
C ALA A 201 12.38 -14.15 2.24
N ASP A 202 13.60 -14.38 1.78
CA ASP A 202 14.52 -15.43 2.25
C ASP A 202 15.94 -14.91 2.49
N GLY A 203 16.92 -15.81 2.64
CA GLY A 203 18.30 -15.43 2.92
C GLY A 203 18.94 -14.48 1.91
N ASP A 204 18.51 -14.50 0.66
CA ASP A 204 19.03 -13.68 -0.45
C ASP A 204 18.14 -12.44 -0.71
N ALA A 205 17.10 -12.22 0.10
CA ALA A 205 16.11 -11.16 -0.09
C ALA A 205 16.74 -9.76 -0.20
N TYR A 206 17.77 -9.45 0.59
CA TYR A 206 18.42 -8.14 0.56
C TYR A 206 19.13 -7.87 -0.77
N GLU A 207 19.83 -8.85 -1.32
CA GLU A 207 20.56 -8.71 -2.59
C GLU A 207 19.58 -8.51 -3.74
N THR A 208 18.52 -9.32 -3.79
CA THR A 208 17.48 -9.24 -4.81
C THR A 208 16.66 -7.95 -4.73
N TYR A 209 16.33 -7.48 -3.52
CA TYR A 209 15.71 -6.17 -3.30
C TYR A 209 16.62 -5.03 -3.79
N ARG A 210 17.92 -5.09 -3.50
CA ARG A 210 18.90 -4.09 -3.95
C ARG A 210 19.01 -4.04 -5.47
N GLU A 211 19.01 -5.19 -6.15
CA GLU A 211 19.00 -5.25 -7.61
C GLU A 211 17.76 -4.59 -8.22
N MET A 212 16.58 -4.85 -7.65
CA MET A 212 15.33 -4.21 -8.06
C MET A 212 15.42 -2.69 -7.88
N ASN A 213 16.00 -2.28 -6.74
CA ASN A 213 16.26 -0.91 -6.39
C ASN A 213 17.13 -0.20 -7.42
N GLU A 214 18.27 -0.76 -7.79
CA GLU A 214 19.21 -0.19 -8.73
C GLU A 214 18.62 0.01 -10.14
N ARG A 215 17.65 -0.80 -10.53
CA ARG A 215 16.95 -0.69 -11.83
C ARG A 215 15.84 0.35 -11.85
N GLN A 216 15.48 0.98 -10.72
CA GLN A 216 14.35 1.91 -10.59
C GLN A 216 13.03 1.37 -11.17
N GLU A 217 12.84 0.06 -11.12
CA GLU A 217 11.67 -0.63 -11.70
C GLU A 217 10.43 -0.63 -10.79
N ALA A 218 10.34 0.29 -9.84
CA ALA A 218 9.15 0.42 -8.99
C ALA A 218 7.91 0.90 -9.78
N CYS A 219 7.60 0.20 -10.87
CA CYS A 219 6.61 0.59 -11.88
C CYS A 219 5.16 0.30 -11.50
N LEU A 220 4.77 0.51 -10.23
CA LEU A 220 3.35 0.56 -9.88
C LEU A 220 2.69 1.87 -10.28
N THR A 221 3.50 2.87 -10.67
CA THR A 221 3.01 4.19 -11.07
C THR A 221 2.00 4.12 -12.21
N ASP A 222 2.25 3.32 -13.25
CA ASP A 222 1.31 3.17 -14.36
C ASP A 222 -0.01 2.51 -13.94
N LEU A 223 0.07 1.47 -13.11
CA LEU A 223 -1.11 0.82 -12.54
C LEU A 223 -1.92 1.80 -11.70
N LEU A 224 -1.26 2.55 -10.81
CA LEU A 224 -1.90 3.54 -9.96
C LEU A 224 -2.64 4.60 -10.79
N PHE A 225 -1.98 5.21 -11.79
CA PHE A 225 -2.63 6.19 -12.66
C PHE A 225 -3.76 5.59 -13.50
N ASN A 226 -3.68 4.33 -13.90
CA ASN A 226 -4.79 3.65 -14.58
C ASN A 226 -6.00 3.47 -13.65
N ILE A 227 -5.79 3.13 -12.38
CA ILE A 227 -6.86 3.06 -11.38
C ILE A 227 -7.50 4.44 -11.18
N LEU A 228 -6.70 5.50 -11.00
CA LEU A 228 -7.20 6.87 -10.86
C LEU A 228 -8.06 7.31 -12.05
N LYS A 229 -7.62 7.01 -13.28
CA LYS A 229 -8.40 7.29 -14.49
C LYS A 229 -9.70 6.49 -14.58
N ARG A 230 -9.68 5.21 -14.19
CA ARG A 230 -10.88 4.39 -14.11
C ARG A 230 -11.84 4.89 -13.05
N TYR A 231 -11.33 5.30 -11.90
CA TYR A 231 -12.12 5.90 -10.84
C TYR A 231 -12.87 7.15 -11.32
N LEU A 232 -12.18 8.05 -12.05
CA LEU A 232 -12.78 9.24 -12.66
C LEU A 232 -13.96 8.89 -13.62
N LYS A 233 -13.87 7.75 -14.32
CA LYS A 233 -14.87 7.30 -15.29
C LYS A 233 -16.02 6.50 -14.67
N ALA A 234 -15.85 5.96 -13.48
CA ALA A 234 -16.82 5.08 -12.84
C ALA A 234 -17.97 5.87 -12.21
N ASP A 235 -19.11 5.98 -12.90
CA ASP A 235 -20.29 6.77 -12.45
C ASP A 235 -20.79 6.37 -11.06
N SER A 236 -20.72 5.07 -10.71
CA SER A 236 -21.16 4.55 -9.42
C SER A 236 -20.39 5.12 -8.23
N LEU A 237 -19.12 5.50 -8.43
CA LEU A 237 -18.23 5.98 -7.38
C LEU A 237 -18.34 7.49 -7.13
N TRP A 238 -19.19 8.19 -7.88
CA TRP A 238 -19.37 9.65 -7.79
C TRP A 238 -20.78 10.04 -7.30
N LYS A 239 -21.51 9.10 -6.75
CA LYS A 239 -22.87 9.32 -6.21
C LYS A 239 -22.83 9.87 -4.80
#